data_f9b0caa8013fce1443dae2b4baa7c200
#
_entry.id   f9b0caa8013fce1443dae2b4baa7c200
#
_cell.length_a   1.000
_cell.length_b   1.000
_cell.length_c   1.000
_cell.angle_alpha   90.00
_cell.angle_beta   90.00
_cell.angle_gamma   90.00
#
_symmetry.space_group_name_H-M   'P 1'
#
loop_
_entity.id
_entity.type
_entity.pdbx_description
1 polymer ?
#
loop_
_entity_poly.entity_id
_entity_poly.type
_entity_poly.pdbx_seq_one_letter_code
_entity_poly.pdbx_strand_id
1 'polypeptide(L)'
;NPDSYTFGQLMKDAGYHTAIAGKWQLNGRHEKKEGWQDLNRPFHFGFDEYCLWQVTKGRQEGERYADPLIYKNAMEMKGLEDAYGPDIFTDFILDFIQKHKDEPFFIYYPMVLVHEPFVPTPDSEEWADPSGRNERDTSYFEDMVEYTDKIVGKIVAKLDVTGNMDNTLLIFTGDNGTDVHIYTDMIEGTYRGGKGKPSDPGTRVPLVISWPAVIEKPLFYNGLVEFSDFFATLADITDQEQSSEGKSFLPLLTGESNLHRKTAFVHYDPRWGRFEKARFIRTLTYKLYEDGRFYDMLKDPREKEPLDTTNLSLIEKETLEMLKNELAEHPTGKLVE
;
A
#
# COMPACT_ATOMS: atom_id res chain seq x y z
N ASN A 1 11.06 13.65 1.58
CA ASN A 1 11.30 15.08 1.55
C ASN A 1 10.02 15.82 1.98
N PRO A 2 10.04 16.69 3.01
CA PRO A 2 8.85 17.46 3.42
C PRO A 2 8.33 18.44 2.34
N ASP A 3 9.17 18.77 1.37
CA ASP A 3 8.83 19.68 0.27
C ASP A 3 8.26 18.95 -0.97
N SER A 4 8.11 17.63 -0.89
CA SER A 4 7.52 16.87 -2.00
C SER A 4 6.02 17.12 -2.07
N TYR A 5 5.53 17.41 -3.28
CA TYR A 5 4.10 17.52 -3.55
C TYR A 5 3.46 16.13 -3.45
N THR A 6 2.42 16.01 -2.65
CA THR A 6 1.81 14.72 -2.30
C THR A 6 0.45 14.54 -2.97
N PHE A 7 -0.03 13.31 -3.05
CA PHE A 7 -1.41 13.06 -3.52
C PHE A 7 -2.47 13.67 -2.59
N GLY A 8 -2.18 13.86 -1.30
CA GLY A 8 -3.07 14.59 -0.40
C GLY A 8 -3.21 16.05 -0.81
N GLN A 9 -2.09 16.73 -1.15
CA GLN A 9 -2.09 18.10 -1.67
C GLN A 9 -2.77 18.16 -3.04
N LEU A 10 -2.48 17.21 -3.94
CA LEU A 10 -3.12 17.10 -5.25
C LEU A 10 -4.65 17.07 -5.13
N MET A 11 -5.18 16.19 -4.29
CA MET A 11 -6.62 16.04 -4.10
C MET A 11 -7.23 17.27 -3.43
N LYS A 12 -6.53 17.89 -2.47
CA LYS A 12 -6.96 19.12 -1.82
C LYS A 12 -7.02 20.29 -2.81
N ASP A 13 -6.01 20.46 -3.67
CA ASP A 13 -5.97 21.50 -4.70
C ASP A 13 -7.04 21.27 -5.76
N ALA A 14 -7.48 20.04 -5.98
CA ALA A 14 -8.63 19.68 -6.79
C ALA A 14 -9.99 19.96 -6.12
N GLY A 15 -10.00 20.47 -4.89
CA GLY A 15 -11.23 20.82 -4.17
C GLY A 15 -11.86 19.67 -3.38
N TYR A 16 -11.14 18.58 -3.14
CA TYR A 16 -11.62 17.49 -2.31
C TYR A 16 -11.40 17.80 -0.83
N HIS A 17 -12.35 17.41 0.02
CA HIS A 17 -12.10 17.24 1.45
C HIS A 17 -11.23 16.02 1.68
N THR A 18 -10.15 16.14 2.44
CA THR A 18 -9.11 15.12 2.50
C THR A 18 -8.92 14.56 3.91
N ALA A 19 -8.87 13.24 4.03
CA ALA A 19 -8.61 12.57 5.31
C ALA A 19 -7.58 11.45 5.20
N ILE A 20 -6.88 11.21 6.30
CA ILE A 20 -6.00 10.03 6.46
C ILE A 20 -6.28 9.35 7.80
N ALA A 21 -6.40 8.01 7.78
CA ALA A 21 -6.57 7.20 8.98
C ALA A 21 -5.65 5.98 8.98
N GLY A 22 -5.22 5.52 10.16
CA GLY A 22 -4.41 4.32 10.30
C GLY A 22 -2.93 4.57 10.58
N LYS A 23 -2.03 4.00 9.77
CA LYS A 23 -0.59 4.05 10.00
C LYS A 23 0.03 5.36 9.51
N TRP A 24 0.95 5.92 10.33
CA TRP A 24 1.76 7.06 9.96
C TRP A 24 3.22 6.83 10.35
N GLN A 25 4.15 7.01 9.43
CA GLN A 25 5.58 6.85 9.70
C GLN A 25 6.43 7.91 9.00
N LEU A 26 5.86 9.08 8.71
CA LEU A 26 6.51 10.13 7.93
C LEU A 26 7.15 11.25 8.78
N ASN A 27 6.99 11.22 10.11
CA ASN A 27 7.68 12.16 10.99
C ASN A 27 9.16 11.79 11.22
N GLY A 28 9.59 10.59 10.79
CA GLY A 28 10.91 10.06 11.08
C GLY A 28 11.05 9.50 12.49
N ARG A 29 12.06 8.65 12.70
CA ARG A 29 12.27 7.91 13.97
C ARG A 29 13.31 8.53 14.88
N HIS A 30 13.91 9.66 14.54
CA HIS A 30 15.05 10.19 15.30
C HIS A 30 14.74 11.51 15.96
N GLU A 31 14.94 11.53 17.28
CA GLU A 31 14.96 12.73 18.13
C GLU A 31 15.86 13.86 17.61
N LYS A 32 16.73 13.57 16.63
CA LYS A 32 17.66 14.49 16.00
C LYS A 32 17.14 15.13 14.71
N LYS A 33 16.01 14.68 14.16
CA LYS A 33 15.41 15.27 12.96
C LYS A 33 14.40 16.32 13.34
N GLU A 34 14.57 17.51 12.83
CA GLU A 34 13.59 18.60 12.96
C GLU A 34 12.20 18.13 12.53
N GLY A 35 11.19 18.46 13.32
CA GLY A 35 9.80 18.09 13.04
C GLY A 35 9.37 16.66 13.38
N TRP A 36 10.19 15.84 14.06
CA TRP A 36 9.76 14.49 14.47
C TRP A 36 8.58 14.49 15.47
N GLN A 37 8.39 15.60 16.22
CA GLN A 37 7.27 15.80 17.14
C GLN A 37 6.11 16.61 16.52
N ASP A 38 6.19 16.93 15.25
CA ASP A 38 5.21 17.77 14.58
C ASP A 38 3.89 17.01 14.35
N LEU A 39 2.91 17.29 15.20
CA LEU A 39 1.54 16.76 15.08
C LEU A 39 0.78 17.36 13.89
N ASN A 40 1.24 18.49 13.33
CA ASN A 40 0.61 19.13 12.18
C ASN A 40 1.12 18.58 10.84
N ARG A 41 2.09 17.69 10.86
CA ARG A 41 2.68 17.14 9.64
C ARG A 41 1.65 16.52 8.67
N PRO A 42 0.64 15.76 9.12
CA PRO A 42 -0.38 15.26 8.20
C PRO A 42 -1.13 16.39 7.47
N PHE A 43 -1.39 17.52 8.13
CA PHE A 43 -1.99 18.70 7.49
C PHE A 43 -1.08 19.32 6.43
N HIS A 44 0.25 19.35 6.67
CA HIS A 44 1.23 19.84 5.69
C HIS A 44 1.29 18.97 4.43
N PHE A 45 0.95 17.68 4.56
CA PHE A 45 0.86 16.75 3.43
C PHE A 45 -0.51 16.75 2.74
N GLY A 46 -1.37 17.74 3.06
CA GLY A 46 -2.60 18.01 2.33
C GLY A 46 -3.83 17.31 2.90
N PHE A 47 -3.78 16.75 4.11
CA PHE A 47 -4.96 16.18 4.75
C PHE A 47 -5.64 17.22 5.65
N ASP A 48 -6.95 17.40 5.51
CA ASP A 48 -7.75 18.31 6.35
C ASP A 48 -8.03 17.71 7.73
N GLU A 49 -8.19 16.40 7.80
CA GLU A 49 -8.44 15.67 9.03
C GLU A 49 -7.61 14.39 9.08
N TYR A 50 -7.28 13.96 10.29
CA TYR A 50 -6.60 12.68 10.45
C TYR A 50 -6.95 11.94 11.75
N CYS A 51 -6.87 10.61 11.70
CA CYS A 51 -6.89 9.71 12.85
C CYS A 51 -5.78 8.66 12.67
N LEU A 52 -4.66 8.81 13.39
CA LEU A 52 -3.43 8.09 13.08
C LEU A 52 -2.81 7.42 14.30
N TRP A 53 -2.32 6.21 14.11
CA TRP A 53 -1.48 5.54 15.06
C TRP A 53 -0.13 6.24 15.18
N GLN A 54 0.27 6.56 16.40
CA GLN A 54 1.63 6.95 16.78
C GLN A 54 2.32 8.00 15.89
N VAL A 55 1.76 9.20 15.81
CA VAL A 55 2.35 10.27 14.96
C VAL A 55 3.74 10.71 15.46
N THR A 56 4.00 10.73 16.77
CA THR A 56 5.20 11.41 17.33
C THR A 56 6.09 10.59 18.25
N LYS A 57 5.72 9.40 18.68
CA LYS A 57 6.56 8.59 19.58
C LYS A 57 7.67 7.87 18.83
N GLY A 58 8.90 8.34 18.97
CA GLY A 58 10.08 7.86 18.29
C GLY A 58 10.39 6.37 18.43
N ARG A 59 11.23 5.94 19.40
CA ARG A 59 11.66 4.54 19.56
C ARG A 59 10.70 3.67 20.38
N GLN A 60 9.86 4.27 21.21
CA GLN A 60 8.82 3.55 21.97
C GLN A 60 7.59 3.47 21.10
N GLU A 61 7.33 2.28 20.59
CA GLU A 61 6.11 1.99 19.84
C GLU A 61 4.95 1.85 20.85
N GLY A 62 3.90 2.69 20.67
CA GLY A 62 2.61 2.45 21.29
C GLY A 62 1.88 1.32 20.60
N GLU A 63 0.96 0.70 21.30
CA GLU A 63 0.14 -0.36 20.70
C GLU A 63 -0.72 0.20 19.56
N ARG A 64 -1.02 -0.65 18.59
CA ARG A 64 -1.82 -0.29 17.42
C ARG A 64 -3.16 -1.01 17.36
N TYR A 65 -3.26 -2.13 18.05
CA TYR A 65 -4.44 -3.00 18.08
C TYR A 65 -5.23 -2.81 19.38
N ALA A 66 -4.95 -3.56 20.41
CA ALA A 66 -5.55 -3.34 21.73
C ALA A 66 -4.93 -2.13 22.43
N ASP A 67 -5.72 -1.35 23.16
CA ASP A 67 -5.30 -0.16 23.89
C ASP A 67 -4.42 0.80 23.06
N PRO A 68 -4.88 1.22 21.88
CA PRO A 68 -4.01 1.83 20.89
C PRO A 68 -3.60 3.26 21.24
N LEU A 69 -2.37 3.63 20.86
CA LEU A 69 -1.91 5.01 20.91
C LEU A 69 -2.32 5.77 19.64
N ILE A 70 -3.36 6.54 19.69
CA ILE A 70 -3.95 7.25 18.55
C ILE A 70 -3.94 8.77 18.76
N TYR A 71 -3.66 9.47 17.67
CA TYR A 71 -3.79 10.92 17.55
C TYR A 71 -4.87 11.27 16.53
N LYS A 72 -5.81 12.14 16.92
CA LYS A 72 -6.83 12.69 16.03
C LYS A 72 -6.66 14.20 15.96
N ASN A 73 -6.43 14.75 14.77
CA ASN A 73 -6.33 16.20 14.53
C ASN A 73 -5.43 16.92 15.53
N ALA A 74 -4.18 16.49 15.64
CA ALA A 74 -3.14 17.02 16.53
C ALA A 74 -3.37 16.79 18.04
N MET A 75 -4.33 15.99 18.43
CA MET A 75 -4.60 15.65 19.84
C MET A 75 -4.47 14.14 20.07
N GLU A 76 -3.78 13.75 21.14
CA GLU A 76 -3.76 12.36 21.59
C GLU A 76 -5.12 11.97 22.15
N MET A 77 -5.71 10.89 21.63
CA MET A 77 -6.96 10.33 22.16
C MET A 77 -6.70 9.63 23.50
N LYS A 78 -7.62 9.79 24.44
CA LYS A 78 -7.58 9.20 25.78
C LYS A 78 -8.81 8.32 26.00
N GLY A 79 -8.73 7.41 26.99
CA GLY A 79 -9.85 6.52 27.31
C GLY A 79 -10.04 5.43 26.25
N LEU A 80 -8.92 4.95 25.66
CA LEU A 80 -8.91 3.92 24.65
C LEU A 80 -8.59 2.53 25.22
N GLU A 81 -8.61 2.43 26.56
CA GLU A 81 -8.54 1.15 27.25
C GLU A 81 -9.72 0.28 26.77
N ASP A 82 -9.44 -0.95 26.44
CA ASP A 82 -10.40 -1.90 25.85
C ASP A 82 -10.82 -1.62 24.38
N ALA A 83 -10.29 -0.58 23.75
CA ALA A 83 -10.59 -0.28 22.37
C ALA A 83 -9.69 -1.06 21.37
N TYR A 84 -10.18 -1.24 20.17
CA TYR A 84 -9.44 -1.81 19.05
C TYR A 84 -9.11 -0.73 18.01
N GLY A 85 -7.82 -0.51 17.74
CA GLY A 85 -7.36 0.58 16.88
C GLY A 85 -7.99 0.60 15.50
N PRO A 86 -8.05 -0.55 14.76
CA PRO A 86 -8.71 -0.61 13.47
C PRO A 86 -10.18 -0.16 13.46
N ASP A 87 -10.93 -0.42 14.53
CA ASP A 87 -12.32 0.08 14.63
C ASP A 87 -12.35 1.60 14.78
N ILE A 88 -11.47 2.18 15.61
CA ILE A 88 -11.39 3.65 15.78
C ILE A 88 -11.08 4.34 14.45
N PHE A 89 -10.14 3.80 13.67
CA PHE A 89 -9.83 4.34 12.35
C PHE A 89 -11.00 4.22 11.40
N THR A 90 -11.69 3.09 11.45
CA THR A 90 -12.88 2.83 10.62
C THR A 90 -14.01 3.78 10.97
N ASP A 91 -14.34 3.93 12.24
CA ASP A 91 -15.39 4.84 12.71
C ASP A 91 -15.10 6.29 12.30
N PHE A 92 -13.84 6.73 12.40
CA PHE A 92 -13.42 8.03 11.88
C PHE A 92 -13.69 8.18 10.37
N ILE A 93 -13.40 7.14 9.58
CA ILE A 93 -13.66 7.13 8.13
C ILE A 93 -15.18 7.19 7.85
N LEU A 94 -15.98 6.40 8.58
CA LEU A 94 -17.43 6.38 8.42
C LEU A 94 -18.07 7.75 8.76
N ASP A 95 -17.57 8.40 9.81
CA ASP A 95 -17.99 9.76 10.20
C ASP A 95 -17.59 10.79 9.14
N PHE A 96 -16.37 10.68 8.60
CA PHE A 96 -15.88 11.57 7.55
C PHE A 96 -16.72 11.43 6.26
N ILE A 97 -17.02 10.21 5.82
CA ILE A 97 -17.93 9.97 4.70
C ILE A 97 -19.30 10.61 4.95
N GLN A 98 -19.87 10.41 6.15
CA GLN A 98 -21.16 11.00 6.50
C GLN A 98 -21.15 12.52 6.46
N LYS A 99 -20.08 13.12 6.96
CA LYS A 99 -19.89 14.57 7.03
C LYS A 99 -19.83 15.21 5.64
N HIS A 100 -19.15 14.54 4.71
CA HIS A 100 -18.86 15.06 3.36
C HIS A 100 -19.62 14.33 2.24
N LYS A 101 -20.74 13.65 2.55
CA LYS A 101 -21.50 12.83 1.60
C LYS A 101 -22.01 13.61 0.35
N ASP A 102 -22.18 14.90 0.47
CA ASP A 102 -22.70 15.79 -0.58
C ASP A 102 -21.59 16.63 -1.27
N GLU A 103 -20.31 16.34 -0.94
CA GLU A 103 -19.12 17.06 -1.43
C GLU A 103 -18.06 16.05 -1.90
N PRO A 104 -17.12 16.45 -2.79
CA PRO A 104 -16.00 15.59 -3.14
C PRO A 104 -15.11 15.30 -1.92
N PHE A 105 -14.78 14.04 -1.68
CA PHE A 105 -13.86 13.64 -0.61
C PHE A 105 -12.82 12.64 -1.09
N PHE A 106 -11.67 12.67 -0.42
CA PHE A 106 -10.57 11.75 -0.61
C PHE A 106 -10.13 11.19 0.74
N ILE A 107 -10.03 9.88 0.84
CA ILE A 107 -9.59 9.19 2.06
C ILE A 107 -8.42 8.27 1.71
N TYR A 108 -7.30 8.43 2.41
CA TYR A 108 -6.20 7.48 2.38
C TYR A 108 -6.19 6.68 3.69
N TYR A 109 -6.40 5.38 3.58
CA TYR A 109 -6.42 4.49 4.73
C TYR A 109 -5.24 3.51 4.73
N PRO A 110 -4.03 3.92 5.13
CA PRO A 110 -2.92 2.99 5.37
C PRO A 110 -3.22 2.14 6.61
N MET A 111 -3.90 1.02 6.38
CA MET A 111 -4.37 0.14 7.44
C MET A 111 -3.22 -0.38 8.29
N VAL A 112 -3.43 -0.53 9.61
CA VAL A 112 -2.48 -1.23 10.48
C VAL A 112 -2.61 -2.75 10.34
N LEU A 113 -3.78 -3.24 9.99
CA LEU A 113 -4.01 -4.64 9.58
C LEU A 113 -3.37 -4.91 8.20
N VAL A 114 -2.79 -6.02 7.98
CA VAL A 114 -2.53 -7.19 8.85
C VAL A 114 -1.05 -7.22 9.29
N HIS A 115 -0.48 -6.11 9.72
CA HIS A 115 0.92 -6.00 10.08
C HIS A 115 1.19 -6.67 11.43
N GLU A 116 2.33 -7.35 11.58
CA GLU A 116 2.78 -7.87 12.88
C GLU A 116 2.81 -6.77 13.98
N PRO A 117 2.61 -7.11 15.25
CA PRO A 117 2.41 -8.46 15.79
C PRO A 117 1.04 -9.02 15.39
N PHE A 118 0.98 -10.34 15.12
CA PHE A 118 -0.29 -11.03 14.92
C PHE A 118 -0.92 -11.27 16.27
N VAL A 119 -2.08 -10.69 16.50
CA VAL A 119 -2.78 -10.66 17.79
C VAL A 119 -4.27 -10.88 17.58
N PRO A 120 -5.01 -11.29 18.63
CA PRO A 120 -6.46 -11.43 18.55
C PRO A 120 -7.16 -10.17 18.03
N THR A 121 -8.24 -10.38 17.31
CA THR A 121 -9.19 -9.35 16.91
C THR A 121 -10.42 -9.36 17.84
N PRO A 122 -11.29 -8.35 17.82
CA PRO A 122 -12.56 -8.40 18.57
C PRO A 122 -13.47 -9.58 18.25
N ASP A 123 -13.24 -10.27 17.15
CA ASP A 123 -14.00 -11.47 16.75
C ASP A 123 -13.31 -12.77 17.21
N SER A 124 -12.06 -12.73 17.69
CA SER A 124 -11.35 -13.88 18.26
C SER A 124 -11.85 -14.19 19.67
N GLU A 125 -11.88 -15.45 20.07
CA GLU A 125 -12.33 -15.88 21.41
C GLU A 125 -11.47 -15.26 22.54
N GLU A 126 -10.16 -15.15 22.30
CA GLU A 126 -9.18 -14.61 23.24
C GLU A 126 -9.37 -13.11 23.55
N TRP A 127 -10.08 -12.39 22.68
CA TRP A 127 -10.37 -10.97 22.90
C TRP A 127 -11.22 -10.72 24.14
N ALA A 128 -12.04 -11.68 24.57
CA ALA A 128 -12.89 -11.56 25.74
C ALA A 128 -12.09 -11.39 27.05
N ASP A 129 -10.87 -11.93 27.11
CA ASP A 129 -9.95 -11.73 28.24
C ASP A 129 -8.97 -10.58 27.92
N PRO A 130 -9.02 -9.46 28.67
CA PRO A 130 -8.09 -8.35 28.47
C PRO A 130 -6.62 -8.75 28.49
N SER A 131 -6.24 -9.79 29.24
CA SER A 131 -4.86 -10.27 29.31
C SER A 131 -4.41 -11.02 28.03
N GLY A 132 -5.36 -11.56 27.27
CA GLY A 132 -5.11 -12.28 26.02
C GLY A 132 -4.98 -11.40 24.79
N ARG A 133 -5.50 -10.17 24.80
CA ARG A 133 -5.61 -9.28 23.63
C ARG A 133 -4.30 -8.94 22.93
N ASN A 134 -3.19 -9.04 23.64
CA ASN A 134 -1.83 -8.81 23.11
C ASN A 134 -1.03 -10.10 22.98
N GLU A 135 -1.66 -11.26 23.05
CA GLU A 135 -1.03 -12.54 22.77
C GLU A 135 -0.56 -12.57 21.32
N ARG A 136 0.66 -13.05 21.07
CA ARG A 136 1.30 -12.99 19.76
C ARG A 136 1.49 -14.39 19.21
N ASP A 137 0.71 -14.72 18.19
CA ASP A 137 0.84 -15.99 17.45
C ASP A 137 0.50 -15.80 15.97
N THR A 138 1.19 -16.50 15.09
CA THR A 138 0.93 -16.45 13.65
C THR A 138 -0.45 -17.01 13.26
N SER A 139 -1.10 -17.79 14.12
CA SER A 139 -2.48 -18.27 13.92
C SER A 139 -3.50 -17.14 13.83
N TYR A 140 -3.27 -16.02 14.53
CA TYR A 140 -4.15 -14.85 14.46
C TYR A 140 -4.07 -14.08 13.14
N PHE A 141 -3.16 -14.45 12.24
CA PHE A 141 -3.10 -13.82 10.93
C PHE A 141 -4.39 -13.99 10.12
N GLU A 142 -5.01 -15.16 10.18
CA GLU A 142 -6.29 -15.46 9.52
C GLU A 142 -7.39 -14.56 10.08
N ASP A 143 -7.55 -14.49 11.39
CA ASP A 143 -8.51 -13.61 12.07
C ASP A 143 -8.33 -12.14 11.64
N MET A 144 -7.07 -11.68 11.53
CA MET A 144 -6.75 -10.31 11.11
C MET A 144 -7.11 -10.05 9.65
N VAL A 145 -6.98 -11.05 8.77
CA VAL A 145 -7.41 -10.96 7.36
C VAL A 145 -8.93 -10.89 7.28
N GLU A 146 -9.65 -11.74 8.00
CA GLU A 146 -11.11 -11.71 8.07
C GLU A 146 -11.64 -10.40 8.64
N TYR A 147 -10.96 -9.87 9.66
CA TYR A 147 -11.32 -8.58 10.23
C TYR A 147 -11.05 -7.42 9.26
N THR A 148 -10.03 -7.53 8.42
CA THR A 148 -9.77 -6.57 7.33
C THR A 148 -10.93 -6.55 6.34
N ASP A 149 -11.43 -7.70 5.92
CA ASP A 149 -12.60 -7.82 5.03
C ASP A 149 -13.86 -7.21 5.68
N LYS A 150 -14.10 -7.49 6.96
CA LYS A 150 -15.18 -6.88 7.73
C LYS A 150 -15.11 -5.36 7.74
N ILE A 151 -13.92 -4.77 7.89
CA ILE A 151 -13.70 -3.32 7.86
C ILE A 151 -14.02 -2.76 6.47
N VAL A 152 -13.51 -3.38 5.42
CA VAL A 152 -13.82 -2.99 4.04
C VAL A 152 -15.34 -3.06 3.80
N GLY A 153 -16.00 -4.12 4.27
CA GLY A 153 -17.44 -4.26 4.23
C GLY A 153 -18.19 -3.11 4.92
N LYS A 154 -17.74 -2.64 6.10
CA LYS A 154 -18.32 -1.49 6.80
C LYS A 154 -18.21 -0.20 5.95
N ILE A 155 -17.07 0.02 5.30
CA ILE A 155 -16.83 1.21 4.45
C ILE A 155 -17.73 1.15 3.20
N VAL A 156 -17.78 0.03 2.52
CA VAL A 156 -18.65 -0.19 1.35
C VAL A 156 -20.12 0.04 1.71
N ALA A 157 -20.60 -0.54 2.82
CA ALA A 157 -21.96 -0.33 3.30
C ALA A 157 -22.27 1.15 3.62
N LYS A 158 -21.27 1.89 4.15
CA LYS A 158 -21.43 3.32 4.43
C LYS A 158 -21.55 4.13 3.14
N LEU A 159 -20.72 3.85 2.15
CA LEU A 159 -20.78 4.49 0.83
C LEU A 159 -22.13 4.22 0.14
N ASP A 160 -22.66 3.00 0.26
CA ASP A 160 -23.96 2.62 -0.29
C ASP A 160 -25.11 3.40 0.39
N VAL A 161 -25.16 3.39 1.71
CA VAL A 161 -26.20 4.08 2.50
C VAL A 161 -26.18 5.61 2.29
N THR A 162 -25.00 6.19 2.04
CA THR A 162 -24.89 7.64 1.74
C THR A 162 -25.14 7.99 0.28
N GLY A 163 -25.30 6.98 -0.60
CA GLY A 163 -25.49 7.16 -2.04
C GLY A 163 -24.22 7.53 -2.80
N ASN A 164 -23.05 7.32 -2.20
CA ASN A 164 -21.76 7.68 -2.82
C ASN A 164 -21.12 6.52 -3.58
N MET A 165 -21.57 5.27 -3.37
CA MET A 165 -20.89 4.08 -3.88
C MET A 165 -20.67 4.12 -5.39
N ASP A 166 -21.69 4.52 -6.15
CA ASP A 166 -21.63 4.52 -7.62
C ASP A 166 -20.51 5.44 -8.15
N ASN A 167 -20.32 6.61 -7.53
CA ASN A 167 -19.34 7.61 -7.95
C ASN A 167 -18.12 7.67 -7.02
N THR A 168 -17.77 6.56 -6.40
CA THR A 168 -16.54 6.43 -5.60
C THR A 168 -15.58 5.47 -6.29
N LEU A 169 -14.36 5.96 -6.58
CA LEU A 169 -13.22 5.12 -6.91
C LEU A 169 -12.67 4.53 -5.61
N LEU A 170 -13.02 3.28 -5.32
CA LEU A 170 -12.53 2.53 -4.17
C LEU A 170 -11.39 1.62 -4.62
N ILE A 171 -10.21 1.79 -4.01
CA ILE A 171 -9.00 1.02 -4.32
C ILE A 171 -8.55 0.28 -3.07
N PHE A 172 -8.38 -1.04 -3.17
CA PHE A 172 -7.77 -1.88 -2.16
C PHE A 172 -6.47 -2.49 -2.69
N THR A 173 -5.38 -2.34 -1.95
CA THR A 173 -4.08 -2.91 -2.30
C THR A 173 -3.25 -3.19 -1.05
N GLY A 174 -2.20 -4.02 -1.18
CA GLY A 174 -1.17 -4.17 -0.15
C GLY A 174 0.03 -3.25 -0.44
N ASP A 175 0.75 -2.83 0.59
CA ASP A 175 1.98 -2.02 0.46
C ASP A 175 3.20 -2.87 0.13
N ASN A 176 3.19 -4.14 0.51
CA ASN A 176 4.22 -5.16 0.26
C ASN A 176 3.65 -6.56 0.51
N GLY A 177 4.45 -7.57 0.17
CA GLY A 177 4.05 -8.97 0.37
C GLY A 177 3.90 -9.37 1.84
N THR A 178 3.25 -10.49 2.05
CA THR A 178 2.96 -11.08 3.37
C THR A 178 4.25 -11.35 4.16
N ASP A 179 4.16 -11.25 5.50
CA ASP A 179 5.27 -11.53 6.41
C ASP A 179 5.88 -12.93 6.19
N VAL A 180 7.20 -13.02 6.37
CA VAL A 180 7.97 -14.25 6.09
C VAL A 180 7.67 -15.42 7.04
N HIS A 181 6.99 -15.19 8.16
CA HIS A 181 6.58 -16.21 9.10
C HIS A 181 5.23 -16.84 8.74
N ILE A 182 4.50 -16.24 7.79
CA ILE A 182 3.21 -16.72 7.33
C ILE A 182 3.40 -17.70 6.17
N TYR A 183 2.69 -18.81 6.25
CA TYR A 183 2.58 -19.82 5.22
C TYR A 183 1.11 -19.95 4.82
N THR A 184 0.83 -19.89 3.53
CA THR A 184 -0.53 -20.00 2.99
C THR A 184 -0.61 -21.16 2.03
N ASP A 185 -1.56 -22.04 2.23
CA ASP A 185 -1.82 -23.14 1.31
C ASP A 185 -2.63 -22.67 0.11
N MET A 186 -2.07 -22.89 -1.06
CA MET A 186 -2.69 -22.56 -2.35
C MET A 186 -2.80 -23.84 -3.21
N ILE A 187 -3.51 -23.76 -4.32
CA ILE A 187 -3.71 -24.92 -5.22
C ILE A 187 -2.37 -25.50 -5.69
N GLU A 188 -1.36 -24.64 -5.93
CA GLU A 188 -0.03 -25.06 -6.39
C GLU A 188 0.93 -25.44 -5.25
N GLY A 189 0.44 -25.51 -4.01
CA GLY A 189 1.22 -25.84 -2.82
C GLY A 189 1.36 -24.71 -1.83
N THR A 190 2.10 -24.96 -0.74
CA THR A 190 2.29 -24.00 0.34
C THR A 190 3.23 -22.86 -0.09
N TYR A 191 2.75 -21.62 0.06
CA TYR A 191 3.49 -20.40 -0.19
C TYR A 191 3.92 -19.75 1.12
N ARG A 192 5.18 -19.38 1.18
CA ARG A 192 5.74 -18.59 2.27
C ARG A 192 5.74 -17.13 1.89
N GLY A 193 5.35 -16.24 2.81
CA GLY A 193 5.45 -14.80 2.63
C GLY A 193 6.88 -14.32 2.31
N GLY A 194 6.99 -13.18 1.65
CA GLY A 194 8.24 -12.65 1.14
C GLY A 194 8.54 -11.20 1.52
N LYS A 195 7.82 -10.64 2.51
CA LYS A 195 8.06 -9.26 2.98
C LYS A 195 9.55 -8.95 3.14
N GLY A 196 9.99 -7.84 2.57
CA GLY A 196 11.40 -7.45 2.61
C GLY A 196 12.30 -8.11 1.57
N LYS A 197 11.76 -8.98 0.69
CA LYS A 197 12.51 -9.57 -0.42
C LYS A 197 12.15 -8.90 -1.74
N PRO A 198 13.08 -8.80 -2.69
CA PRO A 198 12.81 -8.23 -4.01
C PRO A 198 12.06 -9.19 -4.96
N SER A 199 11.87 -10.46 -4.57
CA SER A 199 11.13 -11.46 -5.34
C SER A 199 9.62 -11.22 -5.29
N ASP A 200 8.86 -11.87 -6.19
CA ASP A 200 7.41 -11.69 -6.30
C ASP A 200 6.64 -11.87 -4.97
N PRO A 201 6.96 -12.85 -4.10
CA PRO A 201 6.31 -12.92 -2.78
C PRO A 201 6.48 -11.69 -1.89
N GLY A 202 7.45 -10.82 -2.18
CA GLY A 202 7.69 -9.57 -1.44
C GLY A 202 7.18 -8.32 -2.14
N THR A 203 7.06 -8.35 -3.45
CA THR A 203 6.78 -7.15 -4.27
C THR A 203 5.46 -7.20 -5.03
N ARG A 204 4.89 -8.38 -5.25
CA ARG A 204 3.59 -8.54 -5.92
C ARG A 204 2.48 -8.55 -4.88
N VAL A 205 1.55 -7.61 -5.00
CA VAL A 205 0.43 -7.40 -4.09
C VAL A 205 -0.90 -7.43 -4.84
N PRO A 206 -2.03 -7.70 -4.16
CA PRO A 206 -3.33 -7.57 -4.79
C PRO A 206 -3.63 -6.11 -5.14
N LEU A 207 -4.38 -5.89 -6.22
CA LEU A 207 -4.99 -4.61 -6.56
C LEU A 207 -6.43 -4.87 -6.97
N VAL A 208 -7.37 -4.35 -6.19
CA VAL A 208 -8.81 -4.45 -6.44
C VAL A 208 -9.37 -3.04 -6.55
N ILE A 209 -10.11 -2.78 -7.61
CA ILE A 209 -10.69 -1.46 -7.90
C ILE A 209 -12.18 -1.62 -8.15
N SER A 210 -12.97 -0.75 -7.52
CA SER A 210 -14.40 -0.61 -7.76
C SER A 210 -14.73 0.85 -8.06
N TRP A 211 -15.41 1.10 -9.17
CA TRP A 211 -15.96 2.40 -9.54
C TRP A 211 -17.18 2.18 -10.45
N PRO A 212 -18.34 1.89 -9.89
CA PRO A 212 -19.49 1.43 -10.69
C PRO A 212 -19.93 2.40 -11.78
N ALA A 213 -19.83 3.72 -11.58
CA ALA A 213 -20.18 4.72 -12.60
C ALA A 213 -19.22 4.70 -13.82
N VAL A 214 -18.04 4.10 -13.72
CA VAL A 214 -17.00 4.12 -14.77
C VAL A 214 -16.70 2.72 -15.31
N ILE A 215 -16.61 1.74 -14.43
CA ILE A 215 -16.28 0.36 -14.78
C ILE A 215 -17.58 -0.39 -15.10
N GLU A 216 -17.96 -0.43 -16.37
CA GLU A 216 -19.22 -1.05 -16.82
C GLU A 216 -19.31 -2.54 -16.56
N LYS A 217 -18.18 -3.26 -16.58
CA LYS A 217 -18.11 -4.72 -16.45
C LYS A 217 -16.89 -5.14 -15.63
N PRO A 218 -16.99 -6.22 -14.84
CA PRO A 218 -15.84 -6.79 -14.18
C PRO A 218 -14.70 -7.07 -15.16
N LEU A 219 -13.51 -6.60 -14.85
CA LEU A 219 -12.30 -6.77 -15.64
C LEU A 219 -11.23 -7.46 -14.82
N PHE A 220 -10.66 -8.55 -15.37
CA PHE A 220 -9.42 -9.12 -14.87
C PHE A 220 -8.27 -8.61 -15.73
N TYR A 221 -7.46 -7.73 -15.17
CA TYR A 221 -6.28 -7.22 -15.84
C TYR A 221 -5.03 -7.98 -15.37
N ASN A 222 -4.39 -8.72 -16.29
CA ASN A 222 -3.19 -9.50 -15.99
C ASN A 222 -1.89 -8.76 -16.33
N GLY A 223 -1.96 -7.45 -16.61
CA GLY A 223 -0.81 -6.61 -16.89
C GLY A 223 -0.15 -6.05 -15.64
N LEU A 224 0.85 -5.21 -15.85
CA LEU A 224 1.60 -4.55 -14.78
C LEU A 224 0.96 -3.22 -14.40
N VAL A 225 0.91 -2.97 -13.09
CA VAL A 225 0.63 -1.67 -12.46
C VAL A 225 1.67 -1.50 -11.36
N GLU A 226 2.14 -0.29 -11.14
CA GLU A 226 3.06 0.02 -10.04
C GLU A 226 2.60 1.23 -9.21
N PHE A 227 3.17 1.42 -8.02
CA PHE A 227 2.68 2.45 -7.09
C PHE A 227 2.83 3.89 -7.59
N SER A 228 3.81 4.18 -8.44
CA SER A 228 3.93 5.49 -9.09
C SER A 228 2.72 5.85 -9.96
N ASP A 229 2.00 4.85 -10.47
CA ASP A 229 0.83 5.01 -11.32
C ASP A 229 -0.38 5.60 -10.60
N PHE A 230 -0.47 5.41 -9.27
CA PHE A 230 -1.59 5.94 -8.48
C PHE A 230 -1.61 7.46 -8.49
N PHE A 231 -0.45 8.12 -8.29
CA PHE A 231 -0.37 9.57 -8.35
C PHE A 231 -0.76 10.11 -9.73
N ALA A 232 -0.22 9.50 -10.79
CA ALA A 232 -0.55 9.86 -12.17
C ALA A 232 -2.04 9.67 -12.47
N THR A 233 -2.65 8.60 -11.95
CA THR A 233 -4.09 8.33 -12.14
C THR A 233 -4.97 9.35 -11.40
N LEU A 234 -4.60 9.72 -10.18
CA LEU A 234 -5.34 10.74 -9.42
C LEU A 234 -5.23 12.12 -10.09
N ALA A 235 -4.05 12.48 -10.63
CA ALA A 235 -3.86 13.70 -11.39
C ALA A 235 -4.74 13.73 -12.66
N ASP A 236 -4.79 12.61 -13.38
CA ASP A 236 -5.61 12.46 -14.59
C ASP A 236 -7.12 12.56 -14.28
N ILE A 237 -7.59 11.87 -13.21
CA ILE A 237 -9.00 11.95 -12.76
C ILE A 237 -9.41 13.38 -12.38
N THR A 238 -8.48 14.17 -11.84
CA THR A 238 -8.74 15.53 -11.38
C THR A 238 -8.37 16.62 -12.40
N ASP A 239 -8.01 16.22 -13.62
CA ASP A 239 -7.60 17.12 -14.71
C ASP A 239 -6.47 18.08 -14.29
N GLN A 240 -5.48 17.54 -13.54
CA GLN A 240 -4.32 18.30 -13.09
C GLN A 240 -3.06 17.88 -13.84
N GLU A 241 -2.38 18.84 -14.44
CA GLU A 241 -1.05 18.63 -15.04
C GLU A 241 0.00 18.50 -13.93
N GLN A 242 0.49 17.29 -13.70
CA GLN A 242 1.55 17.01 -12.72
C GLN A 242 2.64 16.14 -13.34
N SER A 243 3.89 16.51 -13.06
CA SER A 243 5.03 15.68 -13.44
C SER A 243 5.08 14.44 -12.53
N SER A 244 5.00 13.25 -13.12
CA SER A 244 5.10 11.98 -12.42
C SER A 244 5.90 10.97 -13.25
N GLU A 245 6.64 10.09 -12.58
CA GLU A 245 7.28 8.93 -13.23
C GLU A 245 6.26 7.81 -13.51
N GLY A 246 5.08 7.89 -12.89
CA GLY A 246 3.98 6.95 -13.07
C GLY A 246 3.21 7.20 -14.37
N LYS A 247 2.42 6.22 -14.75
CA LYS A 247 1.51 6.25 -15.88
C LYS A 247 0.08 6.07 -15.38
N SER A 248 -0.84 6.94 -15.79
CA SER A 248 -2.25 6.79 -15.43
C SER A 248 -2.83 5.47 -15.94
N PHE A 249 -3.51 4.73 -15.08
CA PHE A 249 -4.30 3.57 -15.46
C PHE A 249 -5.80 3.90 -15.65
N LEU A 250 -6.18 5.17 -15.62
CA LEU A 250 -7.55 5.59 -15.92
C LEU A 250 -8.06 5.04 -17.27
N PRO A 251 -7.27 5.02 -18.36
CA PRO A 251 -7.71 4.43 -19.63
C PRO A 251 -8.05 2.92 -19.56
N LEU A 252 -7.52 2.18 -18.57
CA LEU A 252 -7.96 0.80 -18.32
C LEU A 252 -9.35 0.77 -17.69
N LEU A 253 -9.61 1.69 -16.76
CA LEU A 253 -10.88 1.74 -16.02
C LEU A 253 -12.03 2.18 -16.91
N THR A 254 -11.77 3.13 -17.82
CA THR A 254 -12.76 3.64 -18.80
C THR A 254 -12.96 2.72 -20.00
N GLY A 255 -12.11 1.70 -20.16
CA GLY A 255 -12.14 0.80 -21.32
C GLY A 255 -11.55 1.38 -22.61
N GLU A 256 -10.89 2.55 -22.53
CA GLU A 256 -10.20 3.18 -23.68
C GLU A 256 -8.93 2.43 -24.07
N SER A 257 -8.33 1.67 -23.16
CA SER A 257 -7.16 0.84 -23.39
C SER A 257 -7.30 -0.50 -22.70
N ASN A 258 -6.71 -1.52 -23.29
CA ASN A 258 -6.54 -2.85 -22.71
C ASN A 258 -5.07 -3.14 -22.31
N LEU A 259 -4.19 -2.16 -22.49
CA LEU A 259 -2.77 -2.26 -22.15
C LEU A 259 -2.34 -1.00 -21.40
N HIS A 260 -1.68 -1.20 -20.26
CA HIS A 260 -1.18 -0.11 -19.44
C HIS A 260 0.33 0.09 -19.62
N ARG A 261 1.15 -0.81 -19.08
CA ARG A 261 2.61 -0.73 -19.17
C ARG A 261 3.22 -2.07 -19.57
N LYS A 262 4.39 -2.01 -20.22
CA LYS A 262 5.14 -3.21 -20.63
C LYS A 262 6.09 -3.68 -19.55
N THR A 263 6.63 -2.73 -18.79
CA THR A 263 7.66 -2.95 -17.78
C THR A 263 7.27 -2.29 -16.47
N ALA A 264 7.81 -2.82 -15.37
CA ALA A 264 7.78 -2.20 -14.04
C ALA A 264 9.20 -2.18 -13.47
N PHE A 265 9.57 -1.05 -12.87
CA PHE A 265 10.87 -0.82 -12.27
C PHE A 265 10.77 -0.78 -10.75
N VAL A 266 11.71 -1.41 -10.07
CA VAL A 266 11.81 -1.38 -8.61
C VAL A 266 13.22 -1.02 -8.18
N HIS A 267 13.32 -0.02 -7.31
CA HIS A 267 14.54 0.32 -6.57
C HIS A 267 14.29 0.10 -5.08
N TYR A 268 14.84 -0.98 -4.55
CA TYR A 268 14.73 -1.36 -3.16
C TYR A 268 16.05 -1.12 -2.44
N ASP A 269 16.15 -0.04 -1.67
CA ASP A 269 17.32 0.32 -0.86
C ASP A 269 16.90 0.61 0.59
N PRO A 270 16.52 -0.41 1.37
CA PRO A 270 16.19 -0.24 2.77
C PRO A 270 17.45 0.15 3.55
N ARG A 271 17.41 1.30 4.21
CA ARG A 271 18.51 1.78 5.05
C ARG A 271 18.45 1.24 6.48
N TRP A 272 17.62 0.21 6.71
CA TRP A 272 17.38 -0.41 8.00
C TRP A 272 17.26 -1.93 7.84
N GLY A 273 17.58 -2.66 8.91
CA GLY A 273 17.51 -4.12 8.90
C GLY A 273 18.68 -4.80 8.16
N ARG A 274 18.51 -6.08 7.84
CA ARG A 274 19.46 -6.92 7.09
C ARG A 274 18.93 -7.28 5.70
N PHE A 275 18.23 -6.36 5.06
CA PHE A 275 17.66 -6.58 3.74
C PHE A 275 18.71 -6.31 2.66
N GLU A 276 18.69 -7.12 1.62
CA GLU A 276 19.52 -6.91 0.44
C GLU A 276 18.95 -5.79 -0.40
N LYS A 277 19.86 -4.90 -0.85
CA LYS A 277 19.50 -3.90 -1.85
C LYS A 277 19.24 -4.57 -3.18
N ALA A 278 18.25 -4.09 -3.92
CA ALA A 278 17.95 -4.59 -5.23
C ALA A 278 17.44 -3.48 -6.15
N ARG A 279 17.94 -3.46 -7.36
CA ARG A 279 17.33 -2.77 -8.49
C ARG A 279 17.00 -3.80 -9.54
N PHE A 280 15.78 -3.75 -10.04
CA PHE A 280 15.36 -4.63 -11.11
C PHE A 280 14.29 -3.98 -11.97
N ILE A 281 14.18 -4.49 -13.18
CA ILE A 281 13.09 -4.20 -14.10
C ILE A 281 12.49 -5.50 -14.58
N ARG A 282 11.19 -5.51 -14.84
CA ARG A 282 10.51 -6.70 -15.31
C ARG A 282 9.46 -6.41 -16.37
N THR A 283 9.24 -7.39 -17.23
CA THR A 283 7.98 -7.60 -17.96
C THR A 283 7.09 -8.56 -17.16
N LEU A 284 5.97 -8.99 -17.73
CA LEU A 284 5.17 -10.08 -17.17
C LEU A 284 5.94 -11.41 -17.13
N THR A 285 6.78 -11.65 -18.12
CA THR A 285 7.47 -12.92 -18.35
C THR A 285 8.88 -12.95 -17.80
N TYR A 286 9.62 -11.85 -17.93
CA TYR A 286 11.05 -11.82 -17.59
C TYR A 286 11.37 -10.74 -16.58
N LYS A 287 12.37 -11.01 -15.74
CA LYS A 287 12.87 -10.09 -14.72
C LYS A 287 14.39 -10.03 -14.76
N LEU A 288 14.91 -8.80 -14.84
CA LEU A 288 16.35 -8.52 -14.87
C LEU A 288 16.75 -7.70 -13.65
N TYR A 289 17.68 -8.23 -12.87
CA TYR A 289 18.34 -7.49 -11.78
C TYR A 289 19.55 -6.71 -12.30
N GLU A 290 19.91 -5.64 -11.61
CA GLU A 290 21.08 -4.81 -11.92
C GLU A 290 22.41 -5.60 -11.88
N ASP A 291 22.49 -6.64 -11.06
CA ASP A 291 23.66 -7.53 -10.98
C ASP A 291 23.74 -8.55 -12.13
N GLY A 292 22.81 -8.51 -13.10
CA GLY A 292 22.79 -9.34 -14.28
C GLY A 292 21.98 -10.64 -14.15
N ARG A 293 21.44 -10.96 -12.96
CA ARG A 293 20.53 -12.11 -12.84
C ARG A 293 19.28 -11.88 -13.67
N PHE A 294 18.96 -12.83 -14.54
CA PHE A 294 17.83 -12.79 -15.47
C PHE A 294 16.97 -14.02 -15.29
N TYR A 295 15.66 -13.85 -15.09
CA TYR A 295 14.73 -14.93 -14.76
C TYR A 295 13.56 -14.97 -15.73
N ASP A 296 13.09 -16.19 -16.04
CA ASP A 296 11.79 -16.45 -16.66
C ASP A 296 10.76 -16.65 -15.55
N MET A 297 9.94 -15.64 -15.30
CA MET A 297 8.99 -15.59 -14.20
C MET A 297 7.80 -16.55 -14.37
N LEU A 298 7.57 -17.05 -15.59
CA LEU A 298 6.53 -18.06 -15.83
C LEU A 298 7.02 -19.45 -15.45
N LYS A 299 8.30 -19.74 -15.67
CA LYS A 299 8.91 -21.05 -15.34
C LYS A 299 9.46 -21.10 -13.94
N ASP A 300 10.02 -19.98 -13.45
CA ASP A 300 10.62 -19.86 -12.13
C ASP A 300 10.11 -18.61 -11.37
N PRO A 301 8.83 -18.58 -10.97
CA PRO A 301 8.25 -17.45 -10.25
C PRO A 301 8.86 -17.24 -8.86
N ARG A 302 9.68 -18.18 -8.39
CA ARG A 302 10.38 -18.10 -7.10
C ARG A 302 11.84 -17.67 -7.22
N GLU A 303 12.31 -17.38 -8.43
CA GLU A 303 13.65 -16.87 -8.73
C GLU A 303 14.78 -17.77 -8.13
N LYS A 304 14.66 -19.06 -8.31
CA LYS A 304 15.63 -20.04 -7.76
C LYS A 304 16.86 -20.18 -8.63
N GLU A 305 16.66 -20.17 -9.97
CA GLU A 305 17.69 -20.46 -10.96
C GLU A 305 17.65 -19.43 -12.08
N PRO A 306 18.60 -18.45 -12.11
CA PRO A 306 18.67 -17.51 -13.22
C PRO A 306 18.98 -18.23 -14.54
N LEU A 307 18.47 -17.68 -15.63
CA LEU A 307 18.75 -18.16 -16.97
C LEU A 307 20.24 -18.03 -17.29
N ASP A 308 20.79 -19.03 -17.98
CA ASP A 308 22.13 -18.97 -18.56
C ASP A 308 22.16 -17.99 -19.73
N THR A 309 22.69 -16.80 -19.50
CA THR A 309 22.75 -15.71 -20.49
C THR A 309 23.65 -16.01 -21.69
N THR A 310 24.45 -17.08 -21.65
CA THR A 310 25.26 -17.53 -22.81
C THR A 310 24.48 -18.38 -23.79
N ASN A 311 23.33 -18.94 -23.36
CA ASN A 311 22.52 -19.88 -24.15
C ASN A 311 21.04 -19.48 -24.24
N LEU A 312 20.76 -18.22 -24.51
CA LEU A 312 19.42 -17.70 -24.65
C LEU A 312 18.85 -17.90 -26.06
N SER A 313 17.54 -18.11 -26.15
CA SER A 313 16.78 -18.00 -27.40
C SER A 313 16.82 -16.57 -27.96
N LEU A 314 16.37 -16.39 -29.19
CA LEU A 314 16.32 -15.06 -29.82
C LEU A 314 15.43 -14.09 -29.01
N ILE A 315 14.24 -14.53 -28.61
CA ILE A 315 13.28 -13.73 -27.83
C ILE A 315 13.89 -13.32 -26.48
N GLU A 316 14.52 -14.26 -25.77
CA GLU A 316 15.17 -13.98 -24.48
C GLU A 316 16.31 -12.97 -24.63
N LYS A 317 17.12 -13.07 -25.70
CA LYS A 317 18.19 -12.09 -25.99
C LYS A 317 17.64 -10.70 -26.26
N GLU A 318 16.64 -10.59 -27.13
CA GLU A 318 15.99 -9.31 -27.44
C GLU A 318 15.37 -8.68 -26.20
N THR A 319 14.68 -9.49 -25.36
CA THR A 319 14.08 -9.02 -24.11
C THR A 319 15.14 -8.60 -23.10
N LEU A 320 16.22 -9.36 -22.96
CA LEU A 320 17.34 -9.01 -22.07
C LEU A 320 17.96 -7.67 -22.45
N GLU A 321 18.23 -7.44 -23.74
CA GLU A 321 18.81 -6.17 -24.22
C GLU A 321 17.82 -5.00 -24.03
N MET A 322 16.53 -5.20 -24.29
CA MET A 322 15.50 -4.21 -24.02
C MET A 322 15.48 -3.83 -22.53
N LEU A 323 15.44 -4.82 -21.62
CA LEU A 323 15.42 -4.57 -20.17
C LEU A 323 16.70 -3.92 -19.65
N LYS A 324 17.88 -4.26 -20.22
CA LYS A 324 19.14 -3.59 -19.88
C LYS A 324 19.11 -2.10 -20.24
N ASN A 325 18.64 -1.78 -21.43
CA ASN A 325 18.56 -0.42 -21.91
C ASN A 325 17.62 0.40 -21.04
N GLU A 326 16.43 -0.13 -20.77
CA GLU A 326 15.42 0.55 -19.94
C GLU A 326 15.87 0.68 -18.47
N LEU A 327 16.52 -0.35 -17.90
CA LEU A 327 17.10 -0.28 -16.55
C LEU A 327 18.18 0.82 -16.44
N ALA A 328 18.94 1.05 -17.52
CA ALA A 328 19.98 2.07 -17.55
C ALA A 328 19.41 3.51 -17.61
N GLU A 329 18.18 3.68 -18.10
CA GLU A 329 17.50 4.99 -18.12
C GLU A 329 17.04 5.42 -16.73
N HIS A 330 16.79 4.45 -15.84
CA HIS A 330 16.43 4.74 -14.46
C HIS A 330 17.65 5.17 -13.64
N PRO A 331 17.60 6.32 -12.92
CA PRO A 331 18.75 6.82 -12.18
C PRO A 331 19.22 5.83 -11.11
N THR A 332 20.54 5.68 -10.98
CA THR A 332 21.18 4.88 -9.92
C THR A 332 21.18 5.66 -8.60
N GLY A 333 20.03 6.16 -8.19
CA GLY A 333 19.81 7.12 -7.14
C GLY A 333 20.83 7.08 -5.99
N LYS A 334 21.78 8.01 -5.97
CA LYS A 334 22.16 8.62 -4.70
C LYS A 334 20.97 9.48 -4.32
N LEU A 335 20.11 8.96 -3.44
CA LEU A 335 19.14 9.82 -2.77
C LEU A 335 19.93 10.98 -2.19
N VAL A 336 19.57 12.19 -2.59
CA VAL A 336 20.11 13.43 -2.05
C VAL A 336 20.03 13.30 -0.52
N GLU A 337 21.16 13.42 0.15
CA GLU A 337 21.31 13.34 1.61
C GLU A 337 20.51 14.43 2.32
#